data_4a35a21826ccf809b7b703787864afb8
#
_entry.id   4a35a21826ccf809b7b703787864afb8
#
_cell.length_a   1.000
_cell.length_b   1.000
_cell.length_c   1.000
_cell.angle_alpha   90.00
_cell.angle_beta   90.00
_cell.angle_gamma   90.00
#
_symmetry.space_group_name_H-M   'P 1'
#
loop_
_entity.id
_entity.type
_entity.pdbx_description
1 polymer ?
#
loop_
_entity_poly.entity_id
_entity_poly.type
_entity_poly.pdbx_seq_one_letter_code
_entity_poly.pdbx_strand_id
1 'polypeptide(L)'
;MTTDLRTTAGCTLRDAGKDWDAIRVTRSTGLSVIEILGTRCGAVVEDPLTTSLYFFVAPGVAAAWDVDTTRPLGSGSSVTIPPDRRTQGPGPHWRMCPGEDRWLTDADALRAALADSLRPGLGMERLG
;
A
#
# COMPACT_ATOMS: atom_id res chain seq x y z
N MET A 1 -13.61 -8.33 22.24
CA MET A 1 -14.18 -7.55 21.37
C MET A 1 -13.63 -6.17 21.32
N THR A 2 -13.54 -5.53 22.36
CA THR A 2 -13.00 -4.22 22.38
C THR A 2 -11.51 -4.18 22.23
N THR A 3 -10.87 -5.34 22.29
CA THR A 3 -9.43 -5.41 22.16
C THR A 3 -8.92 -4.80 20.85
N ASP A 4 -9.63 -5.12 19.78
CA ASP A 4 -9.23 -4.60 18.49
C ASP A 4 -9.32 -3.10 18.44
N LEU A 5 -10.33 -2.54 19.09
CA LEU A 5 -10.51 -1.11 19.09
C LEU A 5 -9.37 -0.40 19.80
N ARG A 6 -8.85 -1.02 20.86
CA ARG A 6 -7.73 -0.41 21.56
C ARG A 6 -6.48 -0.43 20.72
N THR A 7 -6.25 -1.53 20.03
CA THR A 7 -5.06 -1.70 19.21
C THR A 7 -5.07 -0.77 18.01
N THR A 8 -6.24 -0.57 17.45
CA THR A 8 -6.34 0.18 16.20
C THR A 8 -6.94 1.56 16.39
N ALA A 9 -7.00 2.06 17.58
CA ALA A 9 -7.62 3.32 17.99
C ALA A 9 -7.96 4.25 16.81
N GLY A 10 -9.26 4.33 16.50
CA GLY A 10 -9.73 5.19 15.43
C GLY A 10 -9.62 4.60 14.03
N CYS A 11 -8.96 3.47 13.89
CA CYS A 11 -8.86 2.81 12.59
C CYS A 11 -10.13 2.00 12.32
N THR A 12 -10.39 1.76 11.05
CA THR A 12 -11.54 0.97 10.60
C THR A 12 -11.05 -0.19 9.77
N LEU A 13 -11.54 -1.39 10.10
CA LEU A 13 -11.23 -2.55 9.27
C LEU A 13 -12.19 -2.56 8.09
N ARG A 14 -11.66 -2.49 6.88
CA ARG A 14 -12.46 -2.42 5.66
C ARG A 14 -12.16 -3.59 4.76
N ASP A 15 -13.19 -4.13 4.14
CA ASP A 15 -13.02 -5.26 3.22
C ASP A 15 -12.52 -4.79 1.87
N ALA A 16 -11.56 -5.53 1.34
CA ALA A 16 -11.11 -5.33 -0.03
C ALA A 16 -12.09 -6.00 -0.98
N GLY A 17 -12.04 -5.62 -2.23
CA GLY A 17 -12.83 -6.26 -3.27
C GLY A 17 -14.07 -5.51 -3.68
N LYS A 18 -14.44 -4.46 -2.95
CA LYS A 18 -15.61 -3.66 -3.32
C LYS A 18 -15.19 -2.37 -3.97
N ASP A 19 -14.61 -1.47 -3.18
CA ASP A 19 -14.22 -0.15 -3.68
C ASP A 19 -12.78 -0.15 -4.13
N TRP A 20 -11.99 -1.07 -3.63
CA TRP A 20 -10.58 -1.17 -3.97
C TRP A 20 -10.07 -2.57 -3.61
N ASP A 21 -8.98 -2.94 -4.25
CA ASP A 21 -8.12 -4.01 -3.79
C ASP A 21 -6.87 -3.36 -3.23
N ALA A 22 -6.04 -4.13 -2.53
CA ALA A 22 -4.81 -3.59 -1.97
C ALA A 22 -3.64 -4.49 -2.32
N ILE A 23 -2.47 -3.88 -2.44
CA ILE A 23 -1.23 -4.61 -2.65
C ILE A 23 -0.30 -4.29 -1.49
N ARG A 24 0.07 -5.31 -0.76
CA ARG A 24 0.95 -5.17 0.40
C ARG A 24 2.38 -5.40 -0.03
N VAL A 25 3.27 -4.49 0.35
CA VAL A 25 4.69 -4.62 0.04
C VAL A 25 5.49 -4.32 1.30
N THR A 26 6.74 -4.76 1.35
CA THR A 26 7.60 -4.39 2.46
C THR A 26 7.85 -2.89 2.43
N ARG A 27 8.12 -2.34 3.61
CA ARG A 27 8.27 -0.89 3.75
C ARG A 27 9.35 -0.34 2.82
N SER A 28 10.52 -0.96 2.80
CA SER A 28 11.61 -0.43 2.00
C SER A 28 11.28 -0.41 0.51
N THR A 29 10.70 -1.48 0.02
CA THR A 29 10.27 -1.53 -1.38
C THR A 29 9.19 -0.49 -1.65
N GLY A 30 8.23 -0.39 -0.73
CA GLY A 30 7.13 0.54 -0.91
C GLY A 30 7.58 1.98 -0.95
N LEU A 31 8.56 2.35 -0.12
CA LEU A 31 9.07 3.71 -0.14
C LEU A 31 9.74 4.04 -1.48
N SER A 32 10.47 3.08 -2.03
CA SER A 32 11.06 3.27 -3.36
C SER A 32 9.98 3.43 -4.42
N VAL A 33 8.93 2.63 -4.32
CA VAL A 33 7.82 2.70 -5.27
C VAL A 33 7.14 4.05 -5.21
N ILE A 34 6.94 4.59 -4.01
CA ILE A 34 6.32 5.90 -3.87
C ILE A 34 7.16 6.96 -4.59
N GLU A 35 8.48 6.89 -4.43
CA GLU A 35 9.35 7.83 -5.12
C GLU A 35 9.27 7.70 -6.64
N ILE A 36 9.22 6.47 -7.13
CA ILE A 36 9.14 6.23 -8.56
C ILE A 36 7.83 6.74 -9.12
N LEU A 37 6.73 6.50 -8.40
CA LEU A 37 5.42 6.92 -8.87
C LEU A 37 5.25 8.43 -8.81
N GLY A 38 5.83 9.08 -7.81
CA GLY A 38 5.70 10.51 -7.67
C GLY A 38 4.24 10.94 -7.59
N THR A 39 3.84 11.85 -8.45
CA THR A 39 2.48 12.39 -8.42
C THR A 39 1.43 11.38 -8.85
N ARG A 40 1.83 10.26 -9.39
CA ARG A 40 0.87 9.21 -9.77
C ARG A 40 0.52 8.28 -8.62
N CYS A 41 1.14 8.47 -7.47
CA CYS A 41 0.87 7.62 -6.31
C CYS A 41 -0.42 8.05 -5.63
N GLY A 42 -1.30 7.08 -5.39
CA GLY A 42 -2.52 7.32 -4.63
C GLY A 42 -2.27 7.18 -3.14
N ALA A 43 -3.30 6.81 -2.40
CA ALA A 43 -3.20 6.65 -0.96
C ALA A 43 -2.35 5.44 -0.61
N VAL A 44 -1.59 5.53 0.47
CA VAL A 44 -0.77 4.43 0.96
C VAL A 44 -0.85 4.40 2.48
N VAL A 45 -1.17 3.24 3.03
CA VAL A 45 -1.18 3.02 4.47
C VAL A 45 0.11 2.33 4.86
N GLU A 46 0.72 2.81 5.94
CA GLU A 46 1.88 2.16 6.52
C GLU A 46 1.49 1.47 7.82
N ASP A 47 1.88 0.21 7.95
CA ASP A 47 1.69 -0.54 9.18
C ASP A 47 3.06 -0.82 9.78
N PRO A 48 3.47 -0.08 10.81
CA PRO A 48 4.80 -0.28 11.38
C PRO A 48 4.98 -1.60 12.10
N LEU A 49 3.89 -2.22 12.55
CA LEU A 49 4.01 -3.50 13.24
C LEU A 49 4.48 -4.60 12.31
N THR A 50 4.06 -4.56 11.07
CA THR A 50 4.47 -5.56 10.09
C THR A 50 5.49 -5.02 9.09
N THR A 51 5.88 -3.77 9.26
CA THR A 51 6.85 -3.12 8.37
C THR A 51 6.40 -3.20 6.93
N SER A 52 5.14 -2.87 6.70
CA SER A 52 4.49 -3.01 5.40
C SER A 52 3.82 -1.74 4.95
N LEU A 53 3.70 -1.58 3.66
CA LEU A 53 2.89 -0.53 3.04
C LEU A 53 1.80 -1.18 2.22
N TYR A 54 0.64 -0.55 2.19
CA TYR A 54 -0.51 -1.02 1.43
C TYR A 54 -0.86 0.02 0.38
N PHE A 55 -0.82 -0.38 -0.88
CA PHE A 55 -1.22 0.46 -2.00
C PHE A 55 -2.61 0.04 -2.43
N PHE A 56 -3.46 0.99 -2.79
CA PHE A 56 -4.83 0.70 -3.19
C PHE A 56 -4.94 0.78 -4.71
N VAL A 57 -5.61 -0.21 -5.28
CA VAL A 57 -5.78 -0.33 -6.72
C VAL A 57 -7.24 -0.67 -7.00
N ALA A 58 -7.62 -0.64 -8.26
CA ALA A 58 -9.01 -0.91 -8.64
C ALA A 58 -9.44 -2.30 -8.20
N PRO A 59 -10.73 -2.48 -7.88
CA PRO A 59 -11.24 -3.80 -7.53
C PRO A 59 -11.02 -4.77 -8.67
N GLY A 60 -10.65 -6.00 -8.31
CA GLY A 60 -10.38 -7.04 -9.30
C GLY A 60 -8.93 -7.16 -9.69
N VAL A 61 -8.11 -6.15 -9.43
CA VAL A 61 -6.70 -6.20 -9.78
C VAL A 61 -5.99 -7.34 -9.05
N ALA A 62 -6.35 -7.58 -7.79
CA ALA A 62 -5.67 -8.59 -7.00
C ALA A 62 -5.80 -9.97 -7.62
N ALA A 63 -6.91 -10.27 -8.25
CA ALA A 63 -7.14 -11.60 -8.82
C ALA A 63 -6.16 -11.95 -9.91
N ALA A 64 -5.64 -10.97 -10.63
CA ALA A 64 -4.69 -11.19 -11.71
C ALA A 64 -3.29 -10.72 -11.36
N TRP A 65 -3.06 -10.36 -10.11
CA TRP A 65 -1.77 -9.81 -9.69
C TRP A 65 -0.77 -10.93 -9.48
N ASP A 66 0.39 -10.80 -10.11
CA ASP A 66 1.37 -11.87 -10.09
C ASP A 66 2.79 -11.38 -9.78
N VAL A 67 2.92 -10.26 -9.11
CA VAL A 67 4.25 -9.73 -8.77
C VAL A 67 4.78 -10.44 -7.53
N ASP A 68 5.92 -11.10 -7.66
CA ASP A 68 6.56 -11.78 -6.54
C ASP A 68 6.93 -10.79 -5.46
N THR A 69 7.03 -11.27 -4.25
CA THR A 69 7.41 -10.48 -3.06
C THR A 69 6.36 -9.47 -2.64
N THR A 70 5.23 -9.44 -3.30
CA THR A 70 4.09 -8.61 -2.88
C THR A 70 2.92 -9.51 -2.57
N ARG A 71 1.92 -8.95 -1.89
CA ARG A 71 0.75 -9.72 -1.52
C ARG A 71 -0.51 -9.01 -1.96
N PRO A 72 -1.21 -9.57 -2.95
CA PRO A 72 -2.48 -8.97 -3.37
C PRO A 72 -3.59 -9.31 -2.37
N LEU A 73 -4.41 -8.33 -2.08
CA LEU A 73 -5.52 -8.46 -1.15
C LEU A 73 -6.79 -8.04 -1.86
N GLY A 74 -7.61 -9.02 -2.18
CA GLY A 74 -8.88 -8.79 -2.87
C GLY A 74 -10.04 -9.26 -2.02
N SER A 75 -11.11 -9.70 -2.68
CA SER A 75 -12.29 -10.19 -1.97
C SER A 75 -11.90 -11.24 -0.95
N GLY A 76 -12.43 -11.12 0.26
CA GLY A 76 -12.09 -12.02 1.35
C GLY A 76 -10.98 -11.51 2.24
N SER A 77 -10.32 -10.43 1.86
CA SER A 77 -9.27 -9.83 2.68
C SER A 77 -9.73 -8.50 3.22
N SER A 78 -9.08 -8.05 4.29
CA SER A 78 -9.41 -6.77 4.91
C SER A 78 -8.14 -6.00 5.19
N VAL A 79 -8.26 -4.68 5.23
CA VAL A 79 -7.14 -3.80 5.53
C VAL A 79 -7.60 -2.81 6.61
N THR A 80 -6.71 -2.54 7.54
CA THR A 80 -6.98 -1.56 8.58
C THR A 80 -6.73 -0.16 8.02
N ILE A 81 -7.78 0.65 8.00
CA ILE A 81 -7.72 2.00 7.43
C ILE A 81 -7.61 3.00 8.58
N PRO A 82 -6.55 3.80 8.62
CA PRO A 82 -6.40 4.78 9.71
C PRO A 82 -7.38 5.93 9.57
N PRO A 83 -7.61 6.66 10.67
CA PRO A 83 -8.46 7.84 10.58
C PRO A 83 -7.84 8.87 9.66
N ASP A 84 -8.70 9.73 9.12
CA ASP A 84 -8.25 10.77 8.22
C ASP A 84 -7.10 11.56 8.84
N ARG A 85 -6.11 11.84 8.03
CA ARG A 85 -4.97 12.70 8.41
C ARG A 85 -4.05 12.14 9.48
N ARG A 86 -4.24 10.90 9.90
CA ARG A 86 -3.24 10.30 10.78
C ARG A 86 -2.03 9.91 9.96
N THR A 87 -0.90 10.59 10.17
CA THR A 87 0.30 10.37 9.39
C THR A 87 1.46 9.86 10.22
N GLN A 88 1.21 9.52 11.48
CA GLN A 88 2.24 9.00 12.36
C GLN A 88 1.67 7.91 13.23
N GLY A 89 2.55 6.98 13.60
CA GLY A 89 2.20 5.92 14.52
C GLY A 89 2.07 6.44 15.93
N PRO A 90 1.89 5.54 16.90
CA PRO A 90 1.92 4.08 16.73
C PRO A 90 0.75 3.56 15.96
N GLY A 91 0.94 2.39 15.34
CA GLY A 91 -0.10 1.74 14.60
C GLY A 91 -0.20 2.23 13.16
N PRO A 92 -1.19 1.71 12.42
CA PRO A 92 -1.35 2.08 11.02
C PRO A 92 -1.61 3.57 10.84
N HIS A 93 -1.01 4.14 9.83
CA HIS A 93 -1.14 5.56 9.53
C HIS A 93 -0.93 5.77 8.03
N TRP A 94 -1.29 6.96 7.55
CA TRP A 94 -1.15 7.26 6.13
C TRP A 94 0.28 7.63 5.81
N ARG A 95 0.87 6.89 4.91
CA ARG A 95 2.14 7.29 4.32
C ARG A 95 1.89 8.32 3.23
N MET A 96 0.84 8.07 2.44
CA MET A 96 0.34 9.02 1.46
C MET A 96 -1.13 9.18 1.73
N CYS A 97 -1.55 10.38 2.12
CA CYS A 97 -2.95 10.62 2.43
C CYS A 97 -3.77 10.57 1.16
N PRO A 98 -5.02 10.08 1.25
CA PRO A 98 -5.88 10.11 0.08
C PRO A 98 -6.26 11.54 -0.24
N GLY A 99 -6.10 11.92 -1.49
CA GLY A 99 -6.61 13.18 -1.97
C GLY A 99 -8.08 13.04 -2.29
N GLU A 100 -8.68 14.10 -2.78
CA GLU A 100 -10.10 14.06 -3.07
C GLU A 100 -10.45 12.98 -4.07
N ASP A 101 -9.59 12.80 -5.07
CA ASP A 101 -9.85 11.81 -6.11
C ASP A 101 -8.72 10.82 -6.22
N ARG A 102 -7.90 10.69 -5.19
CA ARG A 102 -6.69 9.92 -5.33
C ARG A 102 -6.54 8.84 -4.30
N TRP A 103 -7.53 7.98 -4.26
CA TRP A 103 -7.39 6.77 -3.46
C TRP A 103 -6.57 5.73 -4.17
N LEU A 104 -6.81 5.54 -5.46
CA LEU A 104 -6.27 4.40 -6.19
C LEU A 104 -5.02 4.79 -6.95
N THR A 105 -4.04 3.87 -6.97
CA THR A 105 -2.88 3.97 -7.83
C THR A 105 -3.17 3.10 -9.05
N ASP A 106 -2.80 3.57 -10.23
CA ASP A 106 -2.96 2.79 -11.45
C ASP A 106 -2.18 1.49 -11.34
N ALA A 107 -2.85 0.37 -11.62
CA ALA A 107 -2.25 -0.94 -11.42
C ALA A 107 -1.01 -1.14 -12.30
N ASP A 108 -1.06 -0.69 -13.55
CA ASP A 108 0.08 -0.87 -14.43
C ASP A 108 1.25 -0.01 -13.99
N ALA A 109 0.97 1.21 -13.54
CA ALA A 109 2.04 2.08 -13.02
C ALA A 109 2.66 1.48 -11.77
N LEU A 110 1.84 0.93 -10.89
CA LEU A 110 2.35 0.29 -9.69
C LEU A 110 3.21 -0.92 -10.03
N ARG A 111 2.75 -1.73 -10.97
CA ARG A 111 3.51 -2.90 -11.39
C ARG A 111 4.86 -2.50 -11.97
N ALA A 112 4.88 -1.46 -12.81
CA ALA A 112 6.12 -1.00 -13.40
C ALA A 112 7.07 -0.45 -12.34
N ALA A 113 6.54 0.31 -11.38
CA ALA A 113 7.37 0.87 -10.31
C ALA A 113 7.94 -0.24 -9.44
N LEU A 114 7.16 -1.28 -9.18
CA LEU A 114 7.65 -2.42 -8.42
C LEU A 114 8.77 -3.13 -9.18
N ALA A 115 8.60 -3.33 -10.46
CA ALA A 115 9.64 -3.97 -11.27
C ALA A 115 10.95 -3.18 -11.19
N ASP A 116 10.87 -1.86 -11.28
CA ASP A 116 12.04 -1.02 -11.17
C ASP A 116 12.68 -1.11 -9.79
N SER A 117 11.88 -1.06 -8.76
CA SER A 117 12.41 -1.06 -7.40
C SER A 117 13.02 -2.40 -7.02
N LEU A 118 12.56 -3.48 -7.65
CA LEU A 118 13.04 -4.83 -7.32
C LEU A 118 14.17 -5.29 -8.23
N ARG A 119 14.59 -4.47 -9.16
CA ARG A 119 15.69 -4.83 -10.05
C ARG A 119 17.01 -4.68 -9.34
N PRO A 120 17.68 -5.76 -8.98
CA PRO A 120 18.84 -5.62 -8.11
C PRO A 120 20.04 -4.97 -8.78
N GLY A 121 20.28 -5.23 -10.02
CA GLY A 121 21.49 -4.72 -10.66
C GLY A 121 21.44 -3.27 -11.03
N LEU A 122 20.25 -2.74 -11.19
CA LEU A 122 20.08 -1.42 -11.74
C LEU A 122 20.64 -0.33 -10.84
N GLY A 123 20.36 -0.43 -9.55
CA GLY A 123 20.85 0.57 -8.62
C GLY A 123 22.33 0.56 -8.51
N MET A 124 22.93 -0.62 -8.54
CA MET A 124 24.37 -0.72 -8.41
C MET A 124 25.09 -0.13 -9.61
N GLU A 125 24.52 -0.31 -10.75
CA GLU A 125 25.12 0.24 -11.95
C GLU A 125 25.15 1.74 -11.93
N ARG A 126 24.11 2.33 -11.40
CA ARG A 126 24.07 3.78 -11.31
C ARG A 126 25.07 4.32 -10.35
N LEU A 127 25.38 3.56 -9.35
CA LEU A 127 26.36 3.98 -8.37
C LEU A 127 27.78 3.86 -8.86
N GLY A 128 27.96 2.96 -9.77
CA GLY A 128 29.28 2.76 -10.35
C GLY A 128 29.58 3.75 -11.42
#